data_af4d4ed126332d07250c51deccc264f6
#
_entry.id   af4d4ed126332d07250c51deccc264f6
#
_cell.length_a   1.000
_cell.length_b   1.000
_cell.length_c   1.000
_cell.angle_alpha   90.00
_cell.angle_beta   90.00
_cell.angle_gamma   90.00
#
_symmetry.space_group_name_H-M   'P 1'
#
loop_
_entity.id
_entity.type
_entity.pdbx_description
1 polymer ?
#
loop_
_entity_poly.entity_id
_entity_poly.type
_entity_poly.pdbx_seq_one_letter_code
_entity_poly.pdbx_strand_id
1 'polypeptide(L)'
;MYKRQDGGGNAGARLAGWLAITLIVVHAVRSAAALANIGGNMTFADFNSFQAAMVLVLVFLAMSWNFGFLLMAIDRLRGEVAELALVDDLTGVANRRHLVQRLTEECALARRTQKPFALLAIDLDGFKEINDGHGHAAGDDCLRHFTLMTQSKLRPGDLLARSGGDEFSIILPATTLLEAAAIARRILDVCRADAAACAPGEIQIAASIGVAQWHPQVGQYPERLIAAADQALYVAKNDGKNRFATCDLKAPSMVPDLDMDEAIERARKLA
;
A
#
# COMPACT_ATOMS: atom_id res chain seq x y z
N MET A 1 -3.24 -5.81 17.07
CA MET A 1 -3.99 -7.06 16.82
C MET A 1 -4.11 -7.23 15.32
N TYR A 2 -3.25 -8.03 14.76
CA TYR A 2 -3.11 -8.24 13.30
C TYR A 2 -4.39 -8.93 12.81
N LYS A 3 -5.30 -8.18 12.21
CA LYS A 3 -6.45 -8.76 11.53
C LYS A 3 -5.92 -9.37 10.23
N ARG A 4 -5.57 -10.65 10.32
CA ARG A 4 -5.31 -11.50 9.18
C ARG A 4 -6.39 -11.19 8.15
N GLN A 5 -6.00 -10.66 7.00
CA GLN A 5 -6.83 -10.66 5.81
C GLN A 5 -6.98 -12.12 5.35
N ASP A 6 -7.77 -12.89 6.08
CA ASP A 6 -8.22 -14.23 5.71
C ASP A 6 -9.42 -14.10 4.75
N GLY A 7 -9.25 -13.39 3.64
CA GLY A 7 -10.30 -13.19 2.63
C GLY A 7 -9.98 -13.74 1.24
N GLY A 8 -8.73 -14.12 0.99
CA GLY A 8 -8.32 -14.80 -0.23
C GLY A 8 -7.60 -16.09 0.10
N GLY A 9 -8.30 -17.07 0.70
CA GLY A 9 -7.71 -18.38 0.94
C GLY A 9 -7.03 -18.84 -0.34
N ASN A 10 -5.68 -18.95 -0.31
CA ASN A 10 -4.77 -19.31 -1.39
C ASN A 10 -5.43 -20.32 -2.33
N ALA A 11 -6.05 -19.84 -3.42
CA ALA A 11 -6.74 -20.69 -4.40
C ALA A 11 -5.79 -21.79 -4.91
N GLY A 12 -4.51 -21.45 -5.07
CA GLY A 12 -3.43 -22.37 -5.40
C GLY A 12 -3.20 -23.44 -4.32
N ALA A 13 -3.19 -23.07 -3.04
CA ALA A 13 -3.02 -24.03 -1.95
C ALA A 13 -4.23 -24.97 -1.82
N ARG A 14 -5.45 -24.46 -2.02
CA ARG A 14 -6.66 -25.28 -2.06
C ARG A 14 -6.66 -26.24 -3.25
N LEU A 15 -6.30 -25.76 -4.43
CA LEU A 15 -6.16 -26.56 -5.64
C LEU A 15 -5.11 -27.67 -5.44
N ALA A 16 -3.94 -27.32 -4.92
CA ALA A 16 -2.86 -28.28 -4.62
C ALA A 16 -3.33 -29.33 -3.60
N GLY A 17 -4.06 -28.93 -2.56
CA GLY A 17 -4.64 -29.85 -1.58
C GLY A 17 -5.63 -30.83 -2.21
N TRP A 18 -6.56 -30.36 -3.04
CA TRP A 18 -7.51 -31.23 -3.75
C TRP A 18 -6.82 -32.18 -4.74
N LEU A 19 -5.81 -31.69 -5.48
CA LEU A 19 -5.01 -32.53 -6.38
C LEU A 19 -4.24 -33.62 -5.63
N ALA A 20 -3.69 -33.30 -4.42
CA ALA A 20 -3.03 -34.28 -3.56
C ALA A 20 -3.99 -35.39 -3.13
N ILE A 21 -5.16 -35.01 -2.64
CA ILE A 21 -6.18 -35.98 -2.22
C ILE A 21 -6.59 -36.86 -3.40
N THR A 22 -6.82 -36.26 -4.56
CA THR A 22 -7.19 -37.02 -5.79
C THR A 22 -6.08 -37.98 -6.19
N LEU A 23 -4.82 -37.58 -6.14
CA LEU A 23 -3.67 -38.41 -6.44
C LEU A 23 -3.60 -39.62 -5.48
N ILE A 24 -3.78 -39.39 -4.18
CA ILE A 24 -3.78 -40.44 -3.16
C ILE A 24 -4.91 -41.44 -3.42
N VAL A 25 -6.12 -40.96 -3.71
CA VAL A 25 -7.27 -41.79 -4.01
C VAL A 25 -7.04 -42.67 -5.26
N VAL A 26 -6.52 -42.07 -6.34
CA VAL A 26 -6.20 -42.80 -7.59
C VAL A 26 -5.13 -43.86 -7.35
N HIS A 27 -4.10 -43.57 -6.57
CA HIS A 27 -3.10 -44.58 -6.19
C HIS A 27 -3.65 -45.69 -5.32
N ALA A 28 -4.53 -45.36 -4.38
CA ALA A 28 -5.20 -46.38 -3.52
C ALA A 28 -6.08 -47.33 -4.34
N VAL A 29 -6.88 -46.75 -5.26
CA VAL A 29 -7.73 -47.55 -6.18
C VAL A 29 -6.89 -48.47 -7.05
N ARG A 30 -5.78 -47.95 -7.62
CA ARG A 30 -4.85 -48.75 -8.41
C ARG A 30 -4.23 -49.88 -7.61
N SER A 31 -3.80 -49.62 -6.37
CA SER A 31 -3.19 -50.63 -5.49
C SER A 31 -4.22 -51.71 -5.12
N ALA A 32 -5.45 -51.30 -4.80
CA ALA A 32 -6.55 -52.26 -4.51
C ALA A 32 -6.88 -53.11 -5.72
N ALA A 33 -6.97 -52.54 -6.93
CA ALA A 33 -7.20 -53.28 -8.17
C ALA A 33 -6.08 -54.30 -8.47
N ALA A 34 -4.82 -53.91 -8.22
CA ALA A 34 -3.67 -54.80 -8.37
C ALA A 34 -3.73 -55.99 -7.37
N LEU A 35 -4.08 -55.76 -6.11
CA LEU A 35 -4.26 -56.79 -5.09
C LEU A 35 -5.44 -57.75 -5.41
N ALA A 36 -6.51 -57.22 -6.03
CA ALA A 36 -7.66 -57.98 -6.44
C ALA A 36 -7.47 -58.70 -7.79
N ASN A 37 -6.30 -58.64 -8.40
CA ASN A 37 -5.99 -59.18 -9.75
C ASN A 37 -6.93 -58.67 -10.86
N ILE A 38 -7.54 -57.52 -10.66
CA ILE A 38 -8.40 -56.86 -11.64
C ILE A 38 -7.49 -56.18 -12.67
N GLY A 39 -7.48 -56.68 -13.92
CA GLY A 39 -6.71 -56.10 -15.02
C GLY A 39 -5.47 -56.92 -15.46
N GLY A 40 -5.30 -58.16 -14.95
CA GLY A 40 -4.23 -59.08 -15.39
C GLY A 40 -2.86 -58.83 -14.75
N ASN A 41 -1.93 -59.75 -14.98
CA ASN A 41 -0.56 -59.65 -14.46
C ASN A 41 0.16 -58.43 -15.01
N MET A 42 0.72 -57.61 -14.12
CA MET A 42 1.57 -56.48 -14.50
C MET A 42 2.94 -56.99 -14.99
N THR A 43 3.05 -57.25 -16.27
CA THR A 43 4.37 -57.35 -16.90
C THR A 43 4.64 -56.08 -17.71
N PHE A 44 5.88 -55.66 -17.74
CA PHE A 44 6.28 -54.44 -18.51
C PHE A 44 6.00 -54.60 -20.01
N ALA A 45 5.66 -55.81 -20.49
CA ALA A 45 5.45 -56.10 -21.91
C ALA A 45 3.96 -56.01 -22.34
N ASP A 46 2.99 -56.14 -21.42
CA ASP A 46 1.55 -56.16 -21.76
C ASP A 46 0.80 -55.07 -21.01
N PHE A 47 0.85 -53.87 -21.57
CA PHE A 47 0.04 -52.74 -21.08
C PHE A 47 -1.40 -52.87 -21.56
N ASN A 48 -2.31 -53.27 -20.66
CA ASN A 48 -3.73 -53.22 -20.91
C ASN A 48 -4.17 -51.73 -21.06
N SER A 49 -5.16 -51.49 -21.92
CA SER A 49 -5.71 -50.14 -22.19
C SER A 49 -6.15 -49.39 -20.91
N PHE A 50 -6.64 -50.13 -19.92
CA PHE A 50 -7.02 -49.58 -18.61
C PHE A 50 -5.78 -49.08 -17.82
N GLN A 51 -4.70 -49.84 -17.81
CA GLN A 51 -3.46 -49.46 -17.13
C GLN A 51 -2.80 -48.23 -17.81
N ALA A 52 -2.82 -48.17 -19.15
CA ALA A 52 -2.34 -47.04 -19.92
C ALA A 52 -3.12 -45.76 -19.59
N ALA A 53 -4.44 -45.84 -19.55
CA ALA A 53 -5.32 -44.73 -19.17
C ALA A 53 -5.03 -44.23 -17.76
N MET A 54 -4.84 -45.13 -16.79
CA MET A 54 -4.51 -44.77 -15.41
C MET A 54 -3.13 -44.07 -15.29
N VAL A 55 -2.13 -44.56 -16.02
CA VAL A 55 -0.78 -43.91 -16.02
C VAL A 55 -0.88 -42.49 -16.60
N LEU A 56 -1.63 -42.30 -17.70
CA LEU A 56 -1.86 -40.99 -18.28
C LEU A 56 -2.54 -40.02 -17.30
N VAL A 57 -3.58 -40.49 -16.57
CA VAL A 57 -4.25 -39.69 -15.54
C VAL A 57 -3.27 -39.32 -14.41
N LEU A 58 -2.43 -40.25 -13.96
CA LEU A 58 -1.43 -39.98 -12.92
C LEU A 58 -0.39 -38.97 -13.37
N VAL A 59 0.12 -39.10 -14.60
CA VAL A 59 1.06 -38.13 -15.18
C VAL A 59 0.40 -36.75 -15.30
N PHE A 60 -0.83 -36.69 -15.78
CA PHE A 60 -1.56 -35.42 -15.88
C PHE A 60 -1.76 -34.76 -14.50
N LEU A 61 -2.17 -35.54 -13.48
CA LEU A 61 -2.31 -35.05 -12.11
C LEU A 61 -0.98 -34.57 -11.52
N ALA A 62 0.11 -35.30 -11.75
CA ALA A 62 1.44 -34.91 -11.30
C ALA A 62 1.92 -33.61 -11.98
N MET A 63 1.68 -33.47 -13.28
CA MET A 63 2.00 -32.24 -14.02
C MET A 63 1.16 -31.06 -13.50
N SER A 64 -0.14 -31.28 -13.31
CA SER A 64 -1.04 -30.24 -12.77
C SER A 64 -0.64 -29.81 -11.35
N TRP A 65 -0.19 -30.75 -10.53
CA TRP A 65 0.38 -30.47 -9.20
C TRP A 65 1.63 -29.60 -9.28
N ASN A 66 2.62 -29.99 -10.10
CA ASN A 66 3.84 -29.21 -10.29
C ASN A 66 3.54 -27.78 -10.82
N PHE A 67 2.60 -27.67 -11.76
CA PHE A 67 2.16 -26.36 -12.27
C PHE A 67 1.54 -25.49 -11.18
N GLY A 68 0.72 -26.08 -10.30
CA GLY A 68 0.16 -25.38 -9.14
C GLY A 68 1.22 -24.85 -8.18
N PHE A 69 2.27 -25.63 -7.88
CA PHE A 69 3.40 -25.17 -7.09
C PHE A 69 4.18 -24.05 -7.78
N LEU A 70 4.39 -24.16 -9.07
CA LEU A 70 5.09 -23.11 -9.84
C LEU A 70 4.32 -21.79 -9.80
N LEU A 71 3.00 -21.81 -9.96
CA LEU A 71 2.16 -20.61 -9.84
C LEU A 71 2.25 -20.00 -8.44
N MET A 72 2.18 -20.81 -7.38
CA MET A 72 2.33 -20.32 -6.01
C MET A 72 3.72 -19.70 -5.77
N ALA A 73 4.77 -20.30 -6.31
CA ALA A 73 6.12 -19.74 -6.20
C ALA A 73 6.26 -18.41 -6.95
N ILE A 74 5.67 -18.30 -8.13
CA ILE A 74 5.64 -17.05 -8.92
C ILE A 74 4.88 -15.95 -8.17
N ASP A 75 3.70 -16.25 -7.62
CA ASP A 75 2.90 -15.29 -6.87
C ASP A 75 3.63 -14.81 -5.61
N ARG A 76 4.30 -15.72 -4.91
CA ARG A 76 5.13 -15.36 -3.76
C ARG A 76 6.30 -14.45 -4.15
N LEU A 77 7.04 -14.80 -5.21
CA LEU A 77 8.15 -13.99 -5.70
C LEU A 77 7.68 -12.60 -6.18
N ARG A 78 6.52 -12.53 -6.85
CA ARG A 78 5.90 -11.24 -7.22
C ARG A 78 5.56 -10.41 -6.00
N GLY A 79 5.03 -11.03 -4.94
CA GLY A 79 4.77 -10.34 -3.67
C GLY A 79 6.06 -9.81 -3.04
N GLU A 80 7.11 -10.62 -2.97
CA GLU A 80 8.42 -10.21 -2.43
C GLU A 80 9.06 -9.06 -3.26
N VAL A 81 8.95 -9.09 -4.58
CA VAL A 81 9.43 -8.00 -5.46
C VAL A 81 8.58 -6.74 -5.27
N ALA A 82 7.26 -6.85 -5.19
CA ALA A 82 6.37 -5.72 -4.93
C ALA A 82 6.65 -5.10 -3.54
N GLU A 83 6.98 -5.93 -2.54
CA GLU A 83 7.41 -5.43 -1.23
C GLU A 83 8.76 -4.67 -1.28
N LEU A 84 9.62 -4.93 -2.26
CA LEU A 84 10.88 -4.20 -2.46
C LEU A 84 10.69 -2.89 -3.24
N ALA A 85 9.57 -2.72 -3.92
CA ALA A 85 9.27 -1.47 -4.62
C ALA A 85 9.16 -0.31 -3.64
N LEU A 86 9.79 0.80 -3.97
CA LEU A 86 9.76 2.05 -3.19
C LEU A 86 8.94 3.15 -3.87
N VAL A 87 8.30 2.82 -4.97
CA VAL A 87 7.55 3.73 -5.84
C VAL A 87 6.10 3.27 -5.93
N ASP A 88 5.17 4.21 -6.00
CA ASP A 88 3.75 3.97 -6.27
C ASP A 88 3.55 3.80 -7.78
N ASP A 89 2.98 2.68 -8.20
CA ASP A 89 2.84 2.29 -9.61
C ASP A 89 1.94 3.25 -10.42
N LEU A 90 0.97 3.90 -9.78
CA LEU A 90 0.05 4.78 -10.46
C LEU A 90 0.64 6.18 -10.71
N THR A 91 1.30 6.72 -9.70
CA THR A 91 1.75 8.13 -9.68
C THR A 91 3.23 8.31 -9.91
N GLY A 92 4.02 7.24 -9.78
CA GLY A 92 5.48 7.28 -9.96
C GLY A 92 6.24 7.99 -8.83
N VAL A 93 5.57 8.45 -7.77
CA VAL A 93 6.22 9.03 -6.58
C VAL A 93 6.57 7.94 -5.56
N ALA A 94 7.23 8.31 -4.48
CA ALA A 94 7.51 7.37 -3.39
C ALA A 94 6.22 6.74 -2.87
N ASN A 95 6.28 5.47 -2.52
CA ASN A 95 5.18 4.82 -1.83
C ASN A 95 5.32 5.00 -0.30
N ARG A 96 4.34 4.50 0.44
CA ARG A 96 4.30 4.55 1.90
C ARG A 96 5.56 3.97 2.55
N ARG A 97 6.09 2.86 2.02
CA ARG A 97 7.29 2.22 2.56
C ARG A 97 8.50 3.14 2.47
N HIS A 98 8.72 3.76 1.33
CA HIS A 98 9.78 4.74 1.13
C HIS A 98 9.60 5.97 2.03
N LEU A 99 8.35 6.44 2.20
CA LEU A 99 8.04 7.52 3.14
C LEU A 99 8.52 7.21 4.56
N VAL A 100 8.15 6.04 5.11
CA VAL A 100 8.52 5.65 6.48
C VAL A 100 10.02 5.47 6.62
N GLN A 101 10.68 4.85 5.65
CA GLN A 101 12.14 4.73 5.62
C GLN A 101 12.79 6.10 5.66
N ARG A 102 12.39 7.02 4.79
CA ARG A 102 12.96 8.37 4.71
C ARG A 102 12.67 9.19 5.96
N LEU A 103 11.48 9.10 6.53
CA LEU A 103 11.15 9.74 7.81
C LEU A 103 12.06 9.26 8.94
N THR A 104 12.34 7.97 9.02
CA THR A 104 13.24 7.40 10.02
C THR A 104 14.65 7.97 9.89
N GLU A 105 15.15 8.07 8.65
CA GLU A 105 16.45 8.67 8.33
C GLU A 105 16.50 10.16 8.72
N GLU A 106 15.46 10.93 8.38
CA GLU A 106 15.37 12.37 8.71
C GLU A 106 15.25 12.60 10.23
N CYS A 107 14.48 11.78 10.95
CA CYS A 107 14.43 11.84 12.42
C CYS A 107 15.81 11.60 13.04
N ALA A 108 16.54 10.60 12.57
CA ALA A 108 17.89 10.29 13.06
C ALA A 108 18.87 11.44 12.73
N LEU A 109 18.79 12.01 11.52
CA LEU A 109 19.59 13.15 11.09
C LEU A 109 19.28 14.41 11.91
N ALA A 110 18.01 14.75 12.08
CA ALA A 110 17.55 15.91 12.83
C ALA A 110 17.98 15.83 14.30
N ARG A 111 17.89 14.64 14.91
CA ARG A 111 18.39 14.43 16.29
C ARG A 111 19.88 14.69 16.41
N ARG A 112 20.68 14.30 15.42
CA ARG A 112 22.14 14.50 15.42
C ARG A 112 22.54 15.94 15.12
N THR A 113 21.85 16.56 14.15
CA THR A 113 22.23 17.89 13.63
C THR A 113 21.47 19.05 14.27
N GLN A 114 20.39 18.75 14.99
CA GLN A 114 19.42 19.71 15.53
C GLN A 114 18.81 20.62 14.46
N LYS A 115 18.88 20.23 13.17
CA LYS A 115 18.23 20.95 12.09
C LYS A 115 16.76 20.53 12.00
N PRO A 116 15.83 21.48 11.80
CA PRO A 116 14.42 21.16 11.63
C PRO A 116 14.20 20.46 10.31
N PHE A 117 13.14 19.65 10.24
CA PHE A 117 12.50 19.23 9.00
C PHE A 117 10.99 19.17 9.25
N ALA A 118 10.19 19.19 8.19
CA ALA A 118 8.74 19.17 8.32
C ALA A 118 8.12 18.02 7.52
N LEU A 119 6.93 17.62 7.97
CA LEU A 119 6.06 16.65 7.30
C LEU A 119 4.73 17.34 6.97
N LEU A 120 4.28 17.18 5.74
CA LEU A 120 2.93 17.50 5.31
C LEU A 120 2.16 16.19 5.14
N ALA A 121 0.98 16.09 5.75
CA ALA A 121 -0.03 15.08 5.44
C ALA A 121 -1.12 15.73 4.59
N ILE A 122 -1.47 15.13 3.47
CA ILE A 122 -2.36 15.69 2.46
C ILE A 122 -3.42 14.67 2.12
N ASP A 123 -4.65 15.14 1.95
CA ASP A 123 -5.78 14.33 1.52
C ASP A 123 -6.61 15.10 0.49
N LEU A 124 -6.98 14.44 -0.60
CA LEU A 124 -7.77 15.06 -1.67
C LEU A 124 -9.24 15.11 -1.27
N ASP A 125 -9.74 16.33 -1.13
CA ASP A 125 -11.12 16.56 -0.72
C ASP A 125 -12.12 16.12 -1.81
N GLY A 126 -13.06 15.25 -1.44
CA GLY A 126 -14.10 14.82 -2.39
C GLY A 126 -13.66 13.79 -3.42
N PHE A 127 -12.51 13.12 -3.20
CA PHE A 127 -11.99 12.14 -4.17
C PHE A 127 -12.93 10.96 -4.40
N LYS A 128 -13.67 10.54 -3.38
CA LYS A 128 -14.67 9.48 -3.51
C LYS A 128 -15.80 9.91 -4.46
N GLU A 129 -16.28 11.15 -4.33
CA GLU A 129 -17.31 11.71 -5.19
C GLU A 129 -16.86 11.79 -6.65
N ILE A 130 -15.57 12.06 -6.89
CA ILE A 130 -14.99 12.02 -8.24
C ILE A 130 -15.06 10.60 -8.81
N ASN A 131 -14.65 9.60 -8.04
CA ASN A 131 -14.71 8.19 -8.45
C ASN A 131 -16.17 7.74 -8.70
N ASP A 132 -17.08 8.10 -7.81
CA ASP A 132 -18.48 7.69 -7.89
C ASP A 132 -19.20 8.37 -9.07
N GLY A 133 -18.84 9.62 -9.41
CA GLY A 133 -19.46 10.40 -10.49
C GLY A 133 -18.83 10.19 -11.88
N HIS A 134 -17.51 10.01 -11.95
CA HIS A 134 -16.74 10.00 -13.21
C HIS A 134 -15.97 8.69 -13.45
N GLY A 135 -16.04 7.74 -12.50
CA GLY A 135 -15.36 6.45 -12.57
C GLY A 135 -13.90 6.49 -12.12
N HIS A 136 -13.35 5.30 -11.82
CA HIS A 136 -12.00 5.15 -11.27
C HIS A 136 -10.89 5.69 -12.21
N ALA A 137 -11.08 5.62 -13.53
CA ALA A 137 -10.10 6.16 -14.47
C ALA A 137 -9.91 7.68 -14.33
N ALA A 138 -11.01 8.42 -14.10
CA ALA A 138 -10.97 9.86 -13.83
C ALA A 138 -10.28 10.15 -12.48
N GLY A 139 -10.54 9.34 -11.45
CA GLY A 139 -9.83 9.43 -10.17
C GLY A 139 -8.33 9.20 -10.32
N ASP A 140 -7.93 8.19 -11.10
CA ASP A 140 -6.52 7.91 -11.38
C ASP A 140 -5.82 9.08 -12.09
N ASP A 141 -6.51 9.72 -13.04
CA ASP A 141 -5.99 10.90 -13.73
C ASP A 141 -5.87 12.10 -12.79
N CYS A 142 -6.83 12.30 -11.87
CA CYS A 142 -6.73 13.30 -10.81
C CYS A 142 -5.50 13.08 -9.90
N LEU A 143 -5.23 11.84 -9.51
CA LEU A 143 -4.06 11.51 -8.69
C LEU A 143 -2.74 11.81 -9.43
N ARG A 144 -2.64 11.44 -10.71
CA ARG A 144 -1.48 11.75 -11.55
C ARG A 144 -1.29 13.26 -11.71
N HIS A 145 -2.38 13.97 -11.97
CA HIS A 145 -2.36 15.42 -12.17
C HIS A 145 -1.96 16.15 -10.88
N PHE A 146 -2.57 15.81 -9.74
CA PHE A 146 -2.17 16.33 -8.43
C PHE A 146 -0.68 16.11 -8.15
N THR A 147 -0.18 14.93 -8.47
CA THR A 147 1.23 14.58 -8.31
C THR A 147 2.14 15.52 -9.10
N LEU A 148 1.85 15.73 -10.39
CA LEU A 148 2.63 16.62 -11.27
C LEU A 148 2.61 18.07 -10.78
N MET A 149 1.43 18.58 -10.42
CA MET A 149 1.28 19.94 -9.87
C MET A 149 2.12 20.12 -8.60
N THR A 150 1.99 19.16 -7.68
CA THR A 150 2.70 19.21 -6.39
C THR A 150 4.20 19.13 -6.58
N GLN A 151 4.70 18.18 -7.39
CA GLN A 151 6.13 18.05 -7.69
C GLN A 151 6.74 19.33 -8.27
N SER A 152 5.99 20.08 -9.09
CA SER A 152 6.44 21.35 -9.66
C SER A 152 6.74 22.43 -8.59
N LYS A 153 6.25 22.26 -7.37
CA LYS A 153 6.42 23.18 -6.24
C LYS A 153 7.45 22.71 -5.22
N LEU A 154 8.03 21.54 -5.42
CA LEU A 154 9.01 20.93 -4.55
C LEU A 154 10.43 21.10 -5.12
N ARG A 155 11.41 21.12 -4.24
CA ARG A 155 12.84 21.13 -4.60
C ARG A 155 13.38 19.68 -4.66
N PRO A 156 14.53 19.45 -5.31
CA PRO A 156 15.10 18.11 -5.49
C PRO A 156 15.35 17.31 -4.21
N GLY A 157 15.44 17.96 -3.05
CA GLY A 157 15.63 17.28 -1.76
C GLY A 157 14.34 16.89 -1.04
N ASP A 158 13.20 17.41 -1.49
CA ASP A 158 11.89 17.11 -0.92
C ASP A 158 11.39 15.77 -1.45
N LEU A 159 10.68 15.00 -0.62
CA LEU A 159 10.12 13.73 -1.01
C LEU A 159 8.58 13.83 -1.01
N LEU A 160 7.97 13.66 -2.18
CA LEU A 160 6.54 13.42 -2.30
C LEU A 160 6.29 11.91 -2.29
N ALA A 161 5.36 11.46 -1.46
CA ALA A 161 4.95 10.08 -1.37
C ALA A 161 3.42 9.96 -1.39
N ARG A 162 2.91 8.88 -1.98
CA ARG A 162 1.51 8.48 -1.87
C ARG A 162 1.39 7.43 -0.77
N SER A 163 0.66 7.76 0.30
CA SER A 163 0.53 6.93 1.51
C SER A 163 -0.62 5.93 1.43
N GLY A 164 -1.63 6.20 0.61
CA GLY A 164 -2.84 5.39 0.43
C GLY A 164 -3.72 6.00 -0.65
N GLY A 165 -4.87 5.49 -0.92
CA GLY A 165 -5.83 5.92 -1.96
C GLY A 165 -5.68 7.34 -2.49
N ASP A 166 -6.20 8.32 -1.75
CA ASP A 166 -6.16 9.75 -2.00
C ASP A 166 -5.23 10.52 -1.03
N GLU A 167 -4.44 9.80 -0.21
CA GLU A 167 -3.55 10.35 0.79
C GLU A 167 -2.13 10.49 0.25
N PHE A 168 -1.55 11.67 0.42
CA PHE A 168 -0.16 11.98 0.10
C PHE A 168 0.58 12.52 1.32
N SER A 169 1.89 12.39 1.29
CA SER A 169 2.77 12.97 2.32
C SER A 169 3.98 13.63 1.67
N ILE A 170 4.46 14.72 2.26
CA ILE A 170 5.68 15.39 1.79
C ILE A 170 6.65 15.54 2.95
N ILE A 171 7.86 15.04 2.78
CA ILE A 171 8.98 15.32 3.68
C ILE A 171 9.77 16.50 3.15
N LEU A 172 9.98 17.50 3.99
CA LEU A 172 10.72 18.72 3.69
C LEU A 172 11.97 18.81 4.59
N PRO A 173 13.14 18.30 4.15
CA PRO A 173 14.38 18.38 4.92
C PRO A 173 14.81 19.83 5.17
N ALA A 174 15.46 20.10 6.30
CA ALA A 174 15.98 21.43 6.67
C ALA A 174 14.96 22.56 6.46
N THR A 175 13.71 22.35 6.87
CA THR A 175 12.58 23.25 6.67
C THR A 175 11.87 23.49 8.00
N THR A 176 11.63 24.77 8.34
CA THR A 176 10.88 25.18 9.53
C THR A 176 9.38 25.07 9.31
N LEU A 177 8.58 25.13 10.39
CA LEU A 177 7.11 25.12 10.31
C LEU A 177 6.57 26.24 9.42
N LEU A 178 7.14 27.44 9.52
CA LEU A 178 6.71 28.60 8.73
C LEU A 178 6.97 28.40 7.23
N GLU A 179 8.15 27.90 6.88
CA GLU A 179 8.52 27.59 5.50
C GLU A 179 7.64 26.45 4.94
N ALA A 180 7.39 25.41 5.74
CA ALA A 180 6.50 24.30 5.37
C ALA A 180 5.06 24.77 5.14
N ALA A 181 4.54 25.67 5.99
CA ALA A 181 3.23 26.29 5.81
C ALA A 181 3.16 27.13 4.52
N ALA A 182 4.25 27.83 4.16
CA ALA A 182 4.32 28.54 2.89
C ALA A 182 4.30 27.60 1.67
N ILE A 183 4.95 26.42 1.78
CA ILE A 183 4.88 25.37 0.76
C ILE A 183 3.47 24.80 0.66
N ALA A 184 2.83 24.48 1.79
CA ALA A 184 1.45 24.00 1.82
C ALA A 184 0.48 24.98 1.14
N ARG A 185 0.59 26.29 1.46
CA ARG A 185 -0.19 27.35 0.80
C ARG A 185 0.03 27.35 -0.72
N ARG A 186 1.29 27.28 -1.16
CA ARG A 186 1.65 27.29 -2.57
C ARG A 186 1.08 26.10 -3.34
N ILE A 187 1.01 24.92 -2.70
CA ILE A 187 0.36 23.72 -3.26
C ILE A 187 -1.15 23.98 -3.40
N LEU A 188 -1.81 24.46 -2.35
CA LEU A 188 -3.24 24.78 -2.40
C LEU A 188 -3.58 25.84 -3.45
N ASP A 189 -2.74 26.88 -3.58
CA ASP A 189 -2.95 27.95 -4.56
C ASP A 189 -2.86 27.41 -5.99
N VAL A 190 -1.99 26.46 -6.26
CA VAL A 190 -1.91 25.79 -7.58
C VAL A 190 -3.14 24.90 -7.81
N CYS A 191 -3.57 24.12 -6.83
CA CYS A 191 -4.82 23.33 -6.96
C CYS A 191 -6.03 24.22 -7.23
N ARG A 192 -6.10 25.41 -6.62
CA ARG A 192 -7.19 26.37 -6.84
C ARG A 192 -7.12 27.06 -8.19
N ALA A 193 -5.90 27.37 -8.66
CA ALA A 193 -5.68 28.05 -9.94
C ALA A 193 -5.80 27.10 -11.13
N ASP A 194 -5.52 25.84 -10.91
CA ASP A 194 -5.59 24.82 -11.94
C ASP A 194 -7.04 24.34 -12.08
N ALA A 195 -7.81 25.06 -12.92
CA ALA A 195 -9.12 24.64 -13.38
C ALA A 195 -9.03 23.54 -14.45
N ALA A 196 -7.82 22.99 -14.71
CA ALA A 196 -7.64 21.92 -15.66
C ALA A 196 -8.40 20.69 -15.19
N ALA A 197 -9.35 20.30 -15.97
CA ALA A 197 -10.11 19.09 -15.76
C ALA A 197 -9.20 17.87 -15.80
N CYS A 198 -9.14 17.10 -14.75
CA CYS A 198 -8.54 15.77 -14.75
C CYS A 198 -9.36 14.79 -15.62
N ALA A 199 -10.58 15.15 -15.98
CA ALA A 199 -11.50 14.44 -16.88
C ALA A 199 -12.35 15.42 -17.68
N PRO A 200 -12.96 15.02 -18.81
CA PRO A 200 -13.91 15.86 -19.52
C PRO A 200 -15.06 16.26 -18.59
N GLY A 201 -15.06 17.51 -18.08
CA GLY A 201 -16.15 17.99 -17.23
C GLY A 201 -15.75 18.83 -16.00
N GLU A 202 -14.68 19.61 -16.06
CA GLU A 202 -14.32 20.61 -15.03
C GLU A 202 -14.22 20.05 -13.57
N ILE A 203 -13.45 18.96 -13.37
CA ILE A 203 -13.19 18.44 -12.04
C ILE A 203 -12.11 19.31 -11.37
N GLN A 204 -12.50 20.07 -10.37
CA GLN A 204 -11.55 20.85 -9.57
C GLN A 204 -10.94 19.99 -8.47
N ILE A 205 -9.60 19.88 -8.44
CA ILE A 205 -8.91 19.21 -7.35
C ILE A 205 -8.82 20.15 -6.16
N ALA A 206 -9.36 19.74 -5.03
CA ALA A 206 -9.20 20.39 -3.74
C ALA A 206 -8.42 19.46 -2.79
N ALA A 207 -7.67 20.02 -1.87
CA ALA A 207 -6.90 19.25 -0.90
C ALA A 207 -6.92 19.91 0.47
N SER A 208 -6.89 19.09 1.50
CA SER A 208 -6.63 19.51 2.88
C SER A 208 -5.22 19.09 3.28
N ILE A 209 -4.49 19.94 4.01
CA ILE A 209 -3.07 19.71 4.35
C ILE A 209 -2.87 19.92 5.86
N GLY A 210 -2.28 18.93 6.52
CA GLY A 210 -1.74 19.05 7.88
C GLY A 210 -0.23 19.25 7.83
N VAL A 211 0.29 20.20 8.59
CA VAL A 211 1.73 20.54 8.60
C VAL A 211 2.27 20.35 10.01
N ALA A 212 3.32 19.54 10.17
CA ALA A 212 4.02 19.37 11.43
C ALA A 212 5.54 19.51 11.23
N GLN A 213 6.21 20.17 12.18
CA GLN A 213 7.67 20.25 12.21
C GLN A 213 8.22 19.27 13.22
N TRP A 214 9.32 18.60 12.86
CA TRP A 214 10.05 17.78 13.81
C TRP A 214 10.55 18.62 14.99
N HIS A 215 10.39 18.08 16.20
CA HIS A 215 10.88 18.67 17.44
C HIS A 215 11.64 17.61 18.24
N PRO A 216 12.62 17.94 19.10
CA PRO A 216 13.33 16.97 19.93
C PRO A 216 12.45 16.00 20.74
N GLN A 217 11.24 16.40 21.12
CA GLN A 217 10.25 15.54 21.77
C GLN A 217 9.75 14.38 20.88
N VAL A 218 9.77 14.55 19.57
CA VAL A 218 9.49 13.46 18.61
C VAL A 218 10.56 12.39 18.72
N GLY A 219 11.82 12.82 18.96
CA GLY A 219 12.95 11.91 19.07
C GLY A 219 13.21 11.19 17.76
N GLN A 220 13.35 9.87 17.85
CA GLN A 220 13.57 8.98 16.70
C GLN A 220 12.29 8.25 16.24
N TYR A 221 11.12 8.67 16.72
CA TYR A 221 9.84 7.99 16.48
C TYR A 221 9.04 8.75 15.42
N PRO A 222 9.15 8.37 14.11
CA PRO A 222 8.44 9.04 13.03
C PRO A 222 6.92 9.02 13.20
N GLU A 223 6.37 8.02 13.91
CA GLU A 223 4.94 7.87 14.18
C GLU A 223 4.36 9.09 14.93
N ARG A 224 5.16 9.72 15.81
CA ARG A 224 4.74 10.92 16.54
C ARG A 224 4.61 12.13 15.61
N LEU A 225 5.49 12.25 14.63
CA LEU A 225 5.43 13.33 13.65
C LEU A 225 4.26 13.11 12.67
N ILE A 226 4.03 11.87 12.26
CA ILE A 226 2.88 11.49 11.44
C ILE A 226 1.60 11.84 12.19
N ALA A 227 1.45 11.42 13.44
CA ALA A 227 0.27 11.72 14.25
C ALA A 227 0.02 13.23 14.40
N ALA A 228 1.07 14.04 14.55
CA ALA A 228 0.96 15.50 14.62
C ALA A 228 0.49 16.11 13.28
N ALA A 229 1.00 15.62 12.15
CA ALA A 229 0.58 16.06 10.83
C ALA A 229 -0.87 15.63 10.55
N ASP A 230 -1.27 14.41 10.91
CA ASP A 230 -2.64 13.90 10.77
C ASP A 230 -3.62 14.70 11.64
N GLN A 231 -3.24 15.07 12.86
CA GLN A 231 -4.05 15.93 13.72
C GLN A 231 -4.27 17.32 13.07
N ALA A 232 -3.23 17.90 12.52
CA ALA A 232 -3.36 19.17 11.78
C ALA A 232 -4.26 19.00 10.54
N LEU A 233 -4.12 17.91 9.80
CA LEU A 233 -4.98 17.59 8.66
C LEU A 233 -6.44 17.46 9.07
N TYR A 234 -6.72 16.81 10.18
CA TYR A 234 -8.07 16.71 10.74
C TYR A 234 -8.66 18.10 11.04
N VAL A 235 -7.86 19.01 11.63
CA VAL A 235 -8.28 20.40 11.84
C VAL A 235 -8.61 21.08 10.51
N ALA A 236 -7.73 20.97 9.50
CA ALA A 236 -7.96 21.56 8.19
C ALA A 236 -9.26 21.07 7.53
N LYS A 237 -9.57 19.77 7.66
CA LYS A 237 -10.83 19.19 7.17
C LYS A 237 -12.07 19.72 7.90
N ASN A 238 -12.01 19.81 9.22
CA ASN A 238 -13.13 20.29 10.05
C ASN A 238 -13.40 21.79 9.88
N ASP A 239 -12.36 22.58 9.63
CA ASP A 239 -12.49 24.02 9.42
C ASP A 239 -13.06 24.38 8.03
N GLY A 240 -13.44 23.39 7.20
CA GLY A 240 -14.12 23.58 5.94
C GLY A 240 -13.30 23.21 4.72
N LYS A 241 -12.29 22.33 4.87
CA LYS A 241 -11.51 21.75 3.76
C LYS A 241 -10.77 22.79 2.89
N ASN A 242 -10.08 22.34 1.84
CA ASN A 242 -9.34 23.19 0.90
C ASN A 242 -8.43 24.22 1.58
N ARG A 243 -7.73 23.79 2.62
CA ARG A 243 -6.85 24.60 3.45
C ARG A 243 -5.75 23.79 4.10
N PHE A 244 -4.83 24.47 4.76
CA PHE A 244 -3.88 23.82 5.65
C PHE A 244 -4.09 24.25 7.09
N ALA A 245 -3.68 23.38 8.01
CA ALA A 245 -3.48 23.71 9.42
C ALA A 245 -2.09 23.25 9.86
N THR A 246 -1.60 23.83 10.96
CA THR A 246 -0.26 23.51 11.50
C THR A 246 -0.39 22.94 12.90
N CYS A 247 0.43 21.94 13.24
CA CYS A 247 0.62 21.47 14.59
C CYS A 247 2.00 21.90 15.09
N ASP A 248 2.03 22.76 16.11
CA ASP A 248 3.28 23.15 16.79
C ASP A 248 3.48 22.26 18.03
N LEU A 249 4.36 21.28 17.92
CA LEU A 249 4.73 20.38 19.01
C LEU A 249 5.47 21.07 20.17
N LYS A 250 5.80 22.37 20.04
CA LYS A 250 6.39 23.17 21.11
C LYS A 250 5.35 23.76 22.06
N ALA A 251 4.10 23.86 21.64
CA ALA A 251 3.05 24.46 22.44
C ALA A 251 2.56 23.45 23.52
N PRO A 252 2.65 23.75 24.81
CA PRO A 252 2.32 22.81 25.88
C PRO A 252 0.80 22.57 26.08
N SER A 253 -0.04 23.01 25.17
CA SER A 253 -1.49 22.93 25.40
C SER A 253 -2.34 22.94 24.13
N MET A 254 -2.28 21.90 23.33
CA MET A 254 -3.36 21.53 22.41
C MET A 254 -3.28 20.06 22.00
N VAL A 255 -2.90 19.21 22.93
CA VAL A 255 -3.31 17.81 22.82
C VAL A 255 -4.51 17.73 23.77
N PRO A 256 -5.76 17.70 23.27
CA PRO A 256 -6.82 17.09 24.06
C PRO A 256 -6.30 15.69 24.43
N ASP A 257 -6.61 15.21 25.61
CA ASP A 257 -6.42 13.81 26.03
C ASP A 257 -7.14 12.85 25.07
N LEU A 258 -6.77 12.88 23.81
CA LEU A 258 -6.98 11.83 22.84
C LEU A 258 -5.91 10.80 23.17
N ASP A 259 -6.40 9.68 23.68
CA ASP A 259 -5.65 8.50 24.05
C ASP A 259 -4.48 8.31 23.07
N MET A 260 -3.27 8.70 23.49
CA MET A 260 -2.03 8.58 22.71
C MET A 260 -1.83 7.13 22.26
N ASP A 261 -2.42 6.17 23.01
CA ASP A 261 -2.43 4.77 22.68
C ASP A 261 -3.32 4.48 21.44
N GLU A 262 -4.43 5.20 21.27
CA GLU A 262 -5.30 5.04 20.09
C GLU A 262 -4.67 5.65 18.81
N ALA A 263 -3.98 6.77 18.92
CA ALA A 263 -3.25 7.38 17.82
C ALA A 263 -2.02 6.54 17.41
N ILE A 264 -1.29 5.99 18.40
CA ILE A 264 -0.18 5.05 18.17
C ILE A 264 -0.71 3.73 17.59
N GLU A 265 -1.85 3.23 18.05
CA GLU A 265 -2.50 2.03 17.53
C GLU A 265 -2.97 2.24 16.08
N ARG A 266 -3.50 3.43 15.73
CA ARG A 266 -3.81 3.80 14.33
C ARG A 266 -2.56 3.89 13.49
N ALA A 267 -1.50 4.53 13.96
CA ALA A 267 -0.21 4.60 13.28
C ALA A 267 0.42 3.21 13.08
N ARG A 268 0.28 2.30 14.08
CA ARG A 268 0.71 0.88 13.95
C ARG A 268 -0.14 0.07 12.99
N LYS A 269 -1.44 0.33 12.89
CA LYS A 269 -2.32 -0.30 11.86
C LYS A 269 -2.04 0.24 10.47
N LEU A 270 -1.41 1.38 10.43
CA LEU A 270 -0.98 2.06 9.23
C LEU A 270 0.49 1.70 8.86
N ALA A 271 1.30 1.14 9.73
CA ALA A 271 2.63 0.59 9.47
C ALA A 271 2.58 -0.92 9.16
#